data_289066163bfdfed6a8e640362f8a2478
#
_entry.id   289066163bfdfed6a8e640362f8a2478
#
_cell.length_a   1.000
_cell.length_b   1.000
_cell.length_c   1.000
_cell.angle_alpha   90.00
_cell.angle_beta   90.00
_cell.angle_gamma   90.00
#
_symmetry.space_group_name_H-M   'P 1'
#
loop_
_entity.id
_entity.type
_entity.pdbx_description
1 polymer ?
#
loop_
_entity_poly.entity_id
_entity_poly.type
_entity_poly.pdbx_seq_one_letter_code
_entity_poly.pdbx_strand_id
1 'polypeptide(L)'
;MTAEEIVEKDREALYIGNTRTVEFDLPLPKKGVYGSDIRWISGHDRIITPEGKVTRPKFGMGTRTIKLTAVITCGDAEAERCFDVRVLEEENRIRIAKVYPIQEKAPKGQTYYLPSVAVVVTEDGKTISHAVEWNNHGEAVYEKTGFVEEHGFISGTTVPVTAGIEVVETLEAETVNPVPIVRDCSDGRVYLIEGSPFYQAQEWFLEFLLQVNDDQMLYNFRDAAGLNKKGAPEMIGWDAPDSNLRGHTTGHYLSGLALCYRATGSPVIREKAEYMVHALRECQTALHEKKGCHKGFLSGYGEEQFDRLEQLVRYPEIWAPYYTLHKILAGLLDCYEFAGCDEALTIAGDLGDWVYERLSKVPHAQLNRMWSLYIAGEFGGMNDAMARLYIHTAKPEHLEAAKLFNNDRLFYPMAKNVDALDGLHANQHIPQMVGCMKIFEAGGETYYRDIARFFWEAVTGAHIYTIGGTGEGEMFHEAGTVAGLLTKNTAESCASYNMLKLTKELYQ
;
A
#
# COMPACT_ATOMS: atom_id res chain seq x y z
N MET A 1 -24.24 22.58 -43.91
CA MET A 1 -24.05 21.42 -43.04
C MET A 1 -25.03 21.51 -41.89
N THR A 2 -25.65 20.41 -41.55
CA THR A 2 -26.46 20.37 -40.32
C THR A 2 -25.56 20.38 -39.08
N ALA A 3 -26.12 20.60 -37.91
CA ALA A 3 -25.37 20.57 -36.64
C ALA A 3 -24.70 19.19 -36.42
N GLU A 4 -25.39 18.11 -36.75
CA GLU A 4 -24.88 16.74 -36.67
C GLU A 4 -23.72 16.51 -37.61
N GLU A 5 -23.81 17.02 -38.87
CA GLU A 5 -22.74 16.92 -39.86
C GLU A 5 -21.47 17.69 -39.42
N ILE A 6 -21.66 18.85 -38.78
CA ILE A 6 -20.57 19.66 -38.22
C ILE A 6 -19.84 18.90 -37.11
N VAL A 7 -20.61 18.40 -36.14
CA VAL A 7 -20.07 17.67 -34.99
C VAL A 7 -19.33 16.41 -35.41
N GLU A 8 -19.89 15.64 -36.36
CA GLU A 8 -19.27 14.39 -36.81
C GLU A 8 -17.97 14.67 -37.61
N LYS A 9 -17.94 15.68 -38.48
CA LYS A 9 -16.71 16.06 -39.19
C LYS A 9 -15.63 16.59 -38.27
N ASP A 10 -16.00 17.39 -37.26
CA ASP A 10 -15.06 17.87 -36.25
C ASP A 10 -14.56 16.72 -35.37
N ARG A 11 -15.41 15.76 -35.04
CA ARG A 11 -15.02 14.53 -34.32
C ARG A 11 -13.97 13.74 -35.13
N GLU A 12 -14.16 13.57 -36.41
CA GLU A 12 -13.21 12.86 -37.29
C GLU A 12 -11.91 13.64 -37.49
N ALA A 13 -11.99 14.96 -37.69
CA ALA A 13 -10.84 15.82 -37.94
C ALA A 13 -10.01 16.17 -36.71
N LEU A 14 -10.54 15.93 -35.48
CA LEU A 14 -9.89 16.34 -34.24
C LEU A 14 -8.54 15.64 -34.06
N TYR A 15 -7.48 16.42 -33.99
CA TYR A 15 -6.11 15.94 -33.77
C TYR A 15 -5.44 16.74 -32.65
N ILE A 16 -4.76 16.05 -31.76
CA ILE A 16 -4.12 16.63 -30.54
C ILE A 16 -2.61 16.34 -30.49
N GLY A 17 -2.01 15.91 -31.55
CA GLY A 17 -0.58 15.60 -31.64
C GLY A 17 -0.26 14.13 -31.27
N ASN A 18 0.98 13.91 -30.86
CA ASN A 18 1.44 12.58 -30.45
C ASN A 18 0.88 12.24 -29.06
N THR A 19 0.08 11.19 -28.99
CA THR A 19 -0.51 10.70 -27.73
C THR A 19 0.25 9.51 -27.12
N ARG A 20 1.27 8.97 -27.80
CA ARG A 20 1.97 7.75 -27.38
C ARG A 20 3.19 8.01 -26.50
N THR A 21 3.81 9.19 -26.63
CA THR A 21 5.02 9.58 -25.90
C THR A 21 4.95 11.07 -25.58
N VAL A 22 4.12 11.42 -24.58
CA VAL A 22 3.86 12.81 -24.21
C VAL A 22 4.81 13.25 -23.12
N GLU A 23 5.54 14.34 -23.38
CA GLU A 23 6.50 14.96 -22.47
C GLU A 23 6.22 16.46 -22.25
N PHE A 24 5.39 17.06 -23.08
CA PHE A 24 5.08 18.48 -23.11
C PHE A 24 3.57 18.71 -23.16
N ASP A 25 3.14 19.96 -22.91
CA ASP A 25 1.75 20.36 -22.96
C ASP A 25 1.11 20.01 -24.30
N LEU A 26 -0.15 19.58 -24.27
CA LEU A 26 -0.92 19.19 -25.44
C LEU A 26 -1.74 20.36 -25.98
N PRO A 27 -1.76 20.58 -27.30
CA PRO A 27 -2.60 21.59 -27.93
C PRO A 27 -4.05 21.08 -27.97
N LEU A 28 -4.82 21.33 -26.93
CA LEU A 28 -6.23 20.93 -26.88
C LEU A 28 -7.11 22.04 -27.48
N PRO A 29 -7.65 21.89 -28.71
CA PRO A 29 -8.47 22.92 -29.35
C PRO A 29 -9.82 23.07 -28.63
N LYS A 30 -10.29 24.32 -28.49
CA LYS A 30 -11.61 24.65 -27.94
C LYS A 30 -12.69 24.83 -29.04
N LYS A 31 -12.28 24.82 -30.30
CA LYS A 31 -13.15 24.91 -31.48
C LYS A 31 -12.74 23.88 -32.52
N GLY A 32 -13.73 23.25 -33.10
CA GLY A 32 -13.53 22.38 -34.28
C GLY A 32 -13.30 23.17 -35.56
N VAL A 33 -12.70 22.55 -36.58
CA VAL A 33 -12.39 23.14 -37.86
C VAL A 33 -13.65 23.54 -38.63
N TYR A 34 -14.76 22.81 -38.39
CA TYR A 34 -16.05 23.08 -39.03
C TYR A 34 -16.99 23.92 -38.17
N GLY A 35 -16.52 24.36 -36.96
CA GLY A 35 -17.17 25.38 -36.16
C GLY A 35 -17.87 24.88 -34.89
N SER A 36 -17.73 23.63 -34.53
CA SER A 36 -18.21 23.11 -33.24
C SER A 36 -17.44 23.71 -32.03
N ASP A 37 -18.05 23.69 -30.86
CA ASP A 37 -17.39 23.93 -29.59
C ASP A 37 -16.85 22.60 -29.05
N ILE A 38 -15.63 22.64 -28.45
CA ILE A 38 -14.98 21.47 -27.88
C ILE A 38 -14.63 21.75 -26.42
N ARG A 39 -15.16 20.91 -25.53
CA ARG A 39 -14.81 20.89 -24.13
C ARG A 39 -14.05 19.61 -23.79
N TRP A 40 -13.00 19.72 -23.00
CA TRP A 40 -12.16 18.60 -22.62
C TRP A 40 -12.45 18.13 -21.19
N ILE A 41 -12.43 16.81 -21.01
CA ILE A 41 -12.50 16.14 -19.71
C ILE A 41 -11.27 15.27 -19.60
N SER A 42 -10.52 15.44 -18.49
CA SER A 42 -9.37 14.61 -18.19
C SER A 42 -9.75 13.49 -17.21
N GLY A 43 -9.23 12.29 -17.43
CA GLY A 43 -9.31 11.19 -16.48
C GLY A 43 -8.39 11.39 -15.27
N HIS A 44 -7.43 12.34 -15.34
CA HIS A 44 -6.52 12.63 -14.22
C HIS A 44 -5.93 14.05 -14.34
N ASP A 45 -6.60 15.03 -13.76
CA ASP A 45 -6.28 16.46 -13.89
C ASP A 45 -4.90 16.86 -13.36
N ARG A 46 -4.34 16.09 -12.41
CA ARG A 46 -2.98 16.34 -11.91
C ARG A 46 -1.88 15.95 -12.91
N ILE A 47 -2.19 15.10 -13.89
CA ILE A 47 -1.25 14.67 -14.92
C ILE A 47 -1.50 15.42 -16.24
N ILE A 48 -2.76 15.55 -16.66
CA ILE A 48 -3.14 16.37 -17.82
C ILE A 48 -4.37 17.19 -17.42
N THR A 49 -4.28 18.52 -17.43
CA THR A 49 -5.46 19.35 -17.17
C THR A 49 -6.38 19.43 -18.39
N PRO A 50 -7.66 19.83 -18.24
CA PRO A 50 -8.56 20.05 -19.37
C PRO A 50 -8.07 21.13 -20.36
N GLU A 51 -7.12 21.97 -19.98
CA GLU A 51 -6.45 22.96 -20.84
C GLU A 51 -5.25 22.38 -21.59
N GLY A 52 -4.89 21.10 -21.34
CA GLY A 52 -3.77 20.43 -21.98
C GLY A 52 -2.43 20.61 -21.28
N LYS A 53 -2.39 21.21 -20.08
CA LYS A 53 -1.14 21.30 -19.32
C LYS A 53 -0.74 19.93 -18.81
N VAL A 54 0.49 19.50 -19.11
CA VAL A 54 1.04 18.19 -18.75
C VAL A 54 2.01 18.32 -17.59
N THR A 55 1.80 17.49 -16.56
CA THR A 55 2.74 17.30 -15.46
C THR A 55 3.25 15.87 -15.50
N ARG A 56 4.52 15.67 -15.85
CA ARG A 56 5.14 14.35 -15.94
C ARG A 56 5.24 13.70 -14.56
N PRO A 57 4.94 12.40 -14.42
CA PRO A 57 5.26 11.67 -13.21
C PRO A 57 6.77 11.72 -12.93
N LYS A 58 7.14 11.82 -11.67
CA LYS A 58 8.55 11.75 -11.26
C LYS A 58 9.15 10.40 -11.62
N PHE A 59 10.47 10.35 -11.84
CA PHE A 59 11.19 9.10 -12.08
C PHE A 59 10.85 8.05 -10.99
N GLY A 60 10.62 6.82 -11.42
CA GLY A 60 10.21 5.73 -10.54
C GLY A 60 8.70 5.64 -10.27
N MET A 61 7.93 6.68 -10.58
CA MET A 61 6.47 6.65 -10.49
C MET A 61 5.79 6.01 -11.72
N GLY A 62 6.54 5.78 -12.78
CA GLY A 62 6.11 5.16 -14.02
C GLY A 62 5.35 6.09 -14.96
N THR A 63 5.47 5.77 -16.25
CA THR A 63 4.68 6.35 -17.32
C THR A 63 3.19 6.14 -17.07
N ARG A 64 2.34 7.14 -17.37
CA ARG A 64 0.90 7.10 -17.16
C ARG A 64 0.13 7.17 -18.46
N THR A 65 -0.92 6.35 -18.57
CA THR A 65 -1.90 6.48 -19.65
C THR A 65 -3.15 7.15 -19.10
N ILE A 66 -3.47 8.31 -19.63
CA ILE A 66 -4.59 9.15 -19.19
C ILE A 66 -5.61 9.20 -20.32
N LYS A 67 -6.88 8.94 -20.00
CA LYS A 67 -7.99 9.10 -20.93
C LYS A 67 -8.39 10.58 -21.00
N LEU A 68 -8.28 11.20 -22.18
CA LEU A 68 -8.87 12.50 -22.46
C LEU A 68 -10.13 12.32 -23.30
N THR A 69 -11.22 12.97 -22.92
CA THR A 69 -12.47 12.97 -23.67
C THR A 69 -12.77 14.37 -24.18
N ALA A 70 -12.88 14.51 -25.49
CA ALA A 70 -13.40 15.70 -26.15
C ALA A 70 -14.92 15.58 -26.28
N VAL A 71 -15.66 16.49 -25.68
CA VAL A 71 -17.10 16.67 -25.87
C VAL A 71 -17.28 17.77 -26.91
N ILE A 72 -17.81 17.41 -28.08
CA ILE A 72 -17.92 18.26 -29.28
C ILE A 72 -19.40 18.62 -29.47
N THR A 73 -19.72 19.90 -29.50
CA THR A 73 -21.13 20.38 -29.55
C THR A 73 -21.34 21.42 -30.63
N CYS A 74 -22.52 21.36 -31.28
CA CYS A 74 -23.00 22.39 -32.21
C CYS A 74 -24.53 22.44 -32.15
N GLY A 75 -25.11 23.54 -31.62
CA GLY A 75 -26.55 23.59 -31.34
C GLY A 75 -26.96 22.48 -30.37
N ASP A 76 -27.94 21.67 -30.77
CA ASP A 76 -28.42 20.53 -29.97
C ASP A 76 -27.68 19.20 -30.26
N ALA A 77 -26.73 19.20 -31.22
CA ALA A 77 -25.95 18.02 -31.57
C ALA A 77 -24.68 17.91 -30.70
N GLU A 78 -24.41 16.69 -30.21
CA GLU A 78 -23.23 16.38 -29.38
C GLU A 78 -22.63 15.05 -29.81
N ALA A 79 -21.30 14.95 -29.77
CA ALA A 79 -20.55 13.71 -29.90
C ALA A 79 -19.31 13.72 -29.01
N GLU A 80 -18.81 12.54 -28.66
CA GLU A 80 -17.59 12.38 -27.88
C GLU A 80 -16.47 11.72 -28.70
N ARG A 81 -15.24 12.11 -28.39
CA ARG A 81 -14.05 11.42 -28.88
C ARG A 81 -13.05 11.24 -27.74
N CYS A 82 -12.63 9.98 -27.51
CA CYS A 82 -11.66 9.63 -26.49
C CYS A 82 -10.27 9.44 -27.08
N PHE A 83 -9.25 9.82 -26.30
CA PHE A 83 -7.85 9.63 -26.59
C PHE A 83 -7.16 9.01 -25.40
N ASP A 84 -6.44 7.91 -25.61
CA ASP A 84 -5.50 7.37 -24.62
C ASP A 84 -4.17 8.08 -24.79
N VAL A 85 -3.80 8.87 -23.78
CA VAL A 85 -2.61 9.72 -23.80
C VAL A 85 -1.58 9.16 -22.84
N ARG A 86 -0.45 8.70 -23.36
CA ARG A 86 0.64 8.12 -22.59
C ARG A 86 1.67 9.18 -22.25
N VAL A 87 1.63 9.68 -21.00
CA VAL A 87 2.57 10.65 -20.44
C VAL A 87 3.77 9.90 -19.85
N LEU A 88 4.96 10.16 -20.41
CA LEU A 88 6.20 9.54 -19.95
C LEU A 88 6.61 10.09 -18.58
N GLU A 89 7.12 9.22 -17.71
CA GLU A 89 7.76 9.68 -16.48
C GLU A 89 9.01 10.53 -16.78
N GLU A 90 9.41 11.38 -15.84
CA GLU A 90 10.67 12.14 -15.94
C GLU A 90 11.85 11.17 -16.04
N GLU A 91 12.90 11.60 -16.73
CA GLU A 91 14.15 10.84 -16.79
C GLU A 91 14.79 10.73 -15.40
N ASN A 92 15.52 9.64 -15.16
CA ASN A 92 16.35 9.54 -13.97
C ASN A 92 17.46 10.60 -14.03
N ARG A 93 17.28 11.67 -13.26
CA ARG A 93 18.26 12.75 -13.12
C ARG A 93 18.96 12.72 -11.78
N ILE A 94 18.80 11.62 -11.02
CA ILE A 94 19.46 11.48 -9.72
C ILE A 94 20.96 11.47 -9.96
N ARG A 95 21.63 12.47 -9.41
CA ARG A 95 23.09 12.55 -9.39
C ARG A 95 23.58 12.17 -8.01
N ILE A 96 24.41 11.14 -7.95
CA ILE A 96 24.88 10.53 -6.72
C ILE A 96 26.25 11.06 -6.41
N ALA A 97 26.38 11.72 -5.26
CA ALA A 97 27.64 12.21 -4.72
C ALA A 97 28.38 11.12 -3.93
N LYS A 98 27.64 10.22 -3.25
CA LYS A 98 28.23 9.18 -2.39
C LYS A 98 27.31 7.98 -2.32
N VAL A 99 27.91 6.79 -2.27
CA VAL A 99 27.25 5.52 -1.89
C VAL A 99 27.77 5.12 -0.51
N TYR A 100 26.87 4.76 0.41
CA TYR A 100 27.26 4.20 1.71
C TYR A 100 27.85 2.80 1.52
N PRO A 101 28.91 2.42 2.27
CA PRO A 101 29.45 1.08 2.21
C PRO A 101 28.40 0.02 2.58
N ILE A 102 28.33 -1.03 1.79
CA ILE A 102 27.53 -2.22 2.10
C ILE A 102 28.47 -3.25 2.73
N GLN A 103 28.20 -3.61 3.98
CA GLN A 103 28.95 -4.61 4.73
C GLN A 103 27.94 -5.55 5.38
N GLU A 104 27.97 -6.83 4.97
CA GLU A 104 26.99 -7.83 5.39
C GLU A 104 27.65 -9.13 5.79
N LYS A 105 26.87 -10.00 6.46
CA LYS A 105 27.25 -11.39 6.76
C LYS A 105 26.35 -12.34 6.01
N ALA A 106 26.94 -13.40 5.49
CA ALA A 106 26.21 -14.46 4.80
C ALA A 106 26.53 -15.84 5.39
N PRO A 107 25.58 -16.77 5.47
CA PRO A 107 25.84 -18.15 5.89
C PRO A 107 26.48 -18.93 4.75
N LYS A 108 27.45 -19.79 5.09
CA LYS A 108 28.08 -20.70 4.15
C LYS A 108 27.10 -21.79 3.68
N GLY A 109 27.13 -22.10 2.38
CA GLY A 109 26.37 -23.20 1.77
C GLY A 109 24.86 -22.98 1.71
N GLN A 110 24.38 -21.78 2.01
CA GLN A 110 22.97 -21.42 1.91
C GLN A 110 22.79 -20.27 0.92
N THR A 111 21.60 -20.17 0.35
CA THR A 111 21.23 -19.02 -0.47
C THR A 111 21.19 -17.76 0.37
N TYR A 112 21.93 -16.74 -0.07
CA TYR A 112 21.96 -15.43 0.52
C TYR A 112 21.47 -14.38 -0.50
N TYR A 113 20.60 -13.50 -0.06
CA TYR A 113 20.10 -12.40 -0.86
C TYR A 113 20.82 -11.11 -0.49
N LEU A 114 21.48 -10.50 -1.47
CA LEU A 114 22.09 -9.20 -1.32
C LEU A 114 21.02 -8.13 -1.13
N PRO A 115 21.27 -7.04 -0.38
CA PRO A 115 20.35 -5.93 -0.26
C PRO A 115 19.90 -5.43 -1.63
N SER A 116 18.61 -5.30 -1.85
CA SER A 116 18.07 -4.84 -3.13
C SER A 116 18.29 -3.34 -3.37
N VAL A 117 18.77 -2.63 -2.35
CA VAL A 117 19.04 -1.19 -2.36
C VAL A 117 20.41 -0.86 -1.74
N ALA A 118 20.93 0.32 -2.09
CA ALA A 118 22.00 1.00 -1.36
C ALA A 118 21.49 2.34 -0.83
N VAL A 119 22.04 2.77 0.29
CA VAL A 119 21.85 4.14 0.78
C VAL A 119 22.83 5.05 0.03
N VAL A 120 22.30 6.12 -0.53
CA VAL A 120 23.08 7.08 -1.33
C VAL A 120 22.85 8.50 -0.83
N VAL A 121 23.86 9.37 -1.02
CA VAL A 121 23.71 10.82 -0.89
C VAL A 121 23.72 11.40 -2.30
N THR A 122 22.73 12.19 -2.62
CA THR A 122 22.64 12.88 -3.91
C THR A 122 23.49 14.15 -3.94
N GLU A 123 23.76 14.72 -5.12
CA GLU A 123 24.55 15.95 -5.24
C GLU A 123 23.86 17.17 -4.58
N ASP A 124 22.53 17.14 -4.43
CA ASP A 124 21.75 18.15 -3.70
C ASP A 124 21.67 17.87 -2.19
N GLY A 125 22.37 16.86 -1.69
CA GLY A 125 22.59 16.60 -0.27
C GLY A 125 21.58 15.63 0.37
N LYS A 126 20.61 15.10 -0.37
CA LYS A 126 19.59 14.21 0.17
C LYS A 126 20.11 12.80 0.41
N THR A 127 19.72 12.22 1.53
CA THR A 127 20.00 10.80 1.83
C THR A 127 18.76 9.97 1.49
N ILE A 128 18.92 9.06 0.55
CA ILE A 128 17.82 8.20 0.06
C ILE A 128 18.28 6.75 -0.10
N SER A 129 17.36 5.80 -0.13
CA SER A 129 17.63 4.44 -0.58
C SER A 129 17.30 4.29 -2.07
N HIS A 130 18.22 3.70 -2.83
CA HIS A 130 18.06 3.51 -4.25
C HIS A 130 18.36 2.06 -4.65
N ALA A 131 17.60 1.53 -5.61
CA ALA A 131 17.75 0.15 -6.07
C ALA A 131 19.15 -0.13 -6.63
N VAL A 132 19.65 -1.34 -6.40
CA VAL A 132 20.92 -1.85 -6.94
C VAL A 132 20.65 -2.96 -7.96
N GLU A 133 21.35 -2.90 -9.08
CA GLU A 133 21.44 -3.98 -10.06
C GLU A 133 22.74 -4.74 -9.84
N TRP A 134 22.65 -5.87 -9.14
CA TRP A 134 23.80 -6.74 -8.87
C TRP A 134 24.15 -7.58 -10.08
N ASN A 135 25.45 -7.82 -10.33
CA ASN A 135 25.94 -8.64 -11.44
C ASN A 135 25.47 -10.10 -11.37
N ASN A 136 25.21 -10.60 -10.16
CA ASN A 136 24.69 -11.95 -9.87
C ASN A 136 23.18 -11.97 -9.60
N HIS A 137 22.46 -10.94 -10.04
CA HIS A 137 21.02 -10.78 -9.82
C HIS A 137 20.58 -10.69 -8.35
N GLY A 138 21.53 -10.43 -7.42
CA GLY A 138 21.25 -10.26 -5.99
C GLY A 138 21.11 -11.55 -5.20
N GLU A 139 21.49 -12.70 -5.79
CA GLU A 139 21.45 -14.01 -5.13
C GLU A 139 22.82 -14.71 -5.25
N ALA A 140 23.30 -15.26 -4.13
CA ALA A 140 24.59 -15.96 -4.08
C ALA A 140 24.56 -17.14 -3.11
N VAL A 141 25.40 -18.14 -3.39
CA VAL A 141 25.72 -19.24 -2.47
C VAL A 141 27.25 -19.28 -2.30
N TYR A 142 27.73 -19.17 -1.08
CA TYR A 142 29.16 -19.12 -0.77
C TYR A 142 29.61 -20.45 -0.17
N GLU A 143 30.50 -21.16 -0.86
CA GLU A 143 30.98 -22.48 -0.46
C GLU A 143 32.09 -22.46 0.62
N LYS A 144 32.68 -21.29 0.88
CA LYS A 144 33.80 -21.14 1.83
C LYS A 144 33.59 -19.90 2.69
N THR A 145 34.02 -19.99 3.96
CA THR A 145 34.12 -18.86 4.86
C THR A 145 35.21 -17.90 4.43
N GLY A 146 35.09 -16.63 4.78
CA GLY A 146 36.03 -15.56 4.47
C GLY A 146 35.30 -14.33 3.90
N PHE A 147 36.09 -13.43 3.32
CA PHE A 147 35.53 -12.20 2.72
C PHE A 147 35.40 -12.34 1.20
N VAL A 148 34.23 -11.91 0.70
CA VAL A 148 33.93 -11.85 -0.74
C VAL A 148 33.42 -10.44 -1.05
N GLU A 149 33.76 -9.94 -2.24
CA GLU A 149 33.19 -8.70 -2.75
C GLU A 149 32.18 -9.01 -3.87
N GLU A 150 30.99 -8.43 -3.75
CA GLU A 150 29.96 -8.46 -4.79
C GLU A 150 29.84 -7.10 -5.43
N HIS A 151 29.59 -7.07 -6.74
CA HIS A 151 29.61 -5.85 -7.52
C HIS A 151 28.30 -5.64 -8.28
N GLY A 152 27.89 -4.38 -8.41
CA GLY A 152 26.70 -3.96 -9.14
C GLY A 152 26.76 -2.47 -9.46
N PHE A 153 25.60 -1.93 -9.83
CA PHE A 153 25.42 -0.50 -10.13
C PHE A 153 24.14 0.01 -9.46
N ILE A 154 24.14 1.28 -9.10
CA ILE A 154 22.90 1.96 -8.75
C ILE A 154 22.00 1.96 -9.99
N SER A 155 20.80 1.42 -9.83
CA SER A 155 19.86 1.19 -10.95
C SER A 155 19.61 2.46 -11.75
N GLY A 156 19.65 2.34 -13.07
CA GLY A 156 19.49 3.46 -14.00
C GLY A 156 20.65 4.46 -14.04
N THR A 157 21.81 4.11 -13.45
CA THR A 157 23.03 4.94 -13.47
C THR A 157 24.27 4.12 -13.83
N THR A 158 25.42 4.78 -13.96
CA THR A 158 26.74 4.14 -14.11
C THR A 158 27.54 4.13 -12.82
N VAL A 159 26.93 4.48 -11.69
CA VAL A 159 27.61 4.55 -10.38
C VAL A 159 27.79 3.14 -9.83
N PRO A 160 29.04 2.68 -9.62
CA PRO A 160 29.30 1.34 -9.13
C PRO A 160 28.94 1.21 -7.64
N VAL A 161 28.53 0.01 -7.27
CA VAL A 161 28.29 -0.41 -5.89
C VAL A 161 29.11 -1.66 -5.63
N THR A 162 29.74 -1.70 -4.45
CA THR A 162 30.46 -2.88 -3.97
C THR A 162 29.94 -3.23 -2.58
N ALA A 163 29.59 -4.51 -2.38
CA ALA A 163 29.27 -5.07 -1.08
C ALA A 163 30.38 -5.98 -0.60
N GLY A 164 30.88 -5.73 0.61
CA GLY A 164 31.78 -6.63 1.33
C GLY A 164 30.95 -7.64 2.12
N ILE A 165 31.12 -8.94 1.83
CA ILE A 165 30.38 -10.02 2.46
C ILE A 165 31.31 -10.87 3.31
N GLU A 166 31.11 -10.87 4.62
CA GLU A 166 31.75 -11.81 5.53
C GLU A 166 30.98 -13.13 5.54
N VAL A 167 31.50 -14.15 4.90
CA VAL A 167 30.90 -15.50 4.91
C VAL A 167 31.29 -16.23 6.20
N VAL A 168 30.29 -16.59 7.00
CA VAL A 168 30.43 -17.28 8.28
C VAL A 168 29.90 -18.71 8.20
N GLU A 169 30.33 -19.61 9.09
CA GLU A 169 29.84 -21.02 9.07
C GLU A 169 28.33 -21.09 9.30
N THR A 170 27.81 -20.31 10.25
CA THR A 170 26.38 -20.19 10.55
C THR A 170 26.03 -18.73 10.77
N LEU A 171 24.87 -18.32 10.32
CA LEU A 171 24.30 -17.02 10.59
C LEU A 171 22.87 -17.24 11.11
N GLU A 172 22.70 -17.07 12.41
CA GLU A 172 21.39 -17.18 13.05
C GLU A 172 20.87 -15.77 13.38
N ALA A 173 19.58 -15.57 13.21
CA ALA A 173 18.94 -14.35 13.66
C ALA A 173 19.07 -14.22 15.18
N GLU A 174 19.41 -13.03 15.65
CA GLU A 174 19.39 -12.75 17.07
C GLU A 174 17.93 -12.75 17.55
N THR A 175 17.63 -13.64 18.49
CA THR A 175 16.28 -13.79 19.02
C THR A 175 16.26 -13.63 20.54
N VAL A 176 15.16 -13.05 21.02
CA VAL A 176 14.85 -12.96 22.45
C VAL A 176 13.42 -13.48 22.68
N ASN A 177 13.11 -13.85 23.90
CA ASN A 177 11.70 -14.12 24.24
C ASN A 177 11.01 -12.77 24.53
N PRO A 178 10.13 -12.28 23.65
CA PRO A 178 9.47 -11.00 23.86
C PRO A 178 8.47 -11.13 25.03
N VAL A 179 8.77 -10.42 26.10
CA VAL A 179 7.87 -10.33 27.27
C VAL A 179 7.40 -8.89 27.37
N PRO A 180 6.11 -8.61 27.21
CA PRO A 180 5.58 -7.27 27.37
C PRO A 180 5.89 -6.71 28.76
N ILE A 181 6.52 -5.53 28.82
CA ILE A 181 6.79 -4.81 30.07
C ILE A 181 5.50 -4.19 30.60
N VAL A 182 4.69 -3.68 29.69
CA VAL A 182 3.36 -3.14 29.98
C VAL A 182 2.35 -3.97 29.21
N ARG A 183 1.44 -4.60 29.93
CA ARG A 183 0.33 -5.33 29.29
C ARG A 183 -0.71 -4.35 28.79
N ASP A 184 -1.23 -4.64 27.60
CA ASP A 184 -2.40 -3.93 27.09
C ASP A 184 -3.52 -4.03 28.14
N CYS A 185 -4.22 -2.91 28.39
CA CYS A 185 -5.43 -2.88 29.22
C CYS A 185 -6.60 -3.67 28.56
N SER A 186 -6.31 -4.53 27.60
CA SER A 186 -7.30 -5.31 26.84
C SER A 186 -8.20 -6.17 27.75
N ASP A 187 -7.66 -6.66 28.87
CA ASP A 187 -8.42 -7.43 29.85
C ASP A 187 -9.18 -6.52 30.84
N GLY A 188 -8.86 -5.24 30.88
CA GLY A 188 -9.51 -4.22 31.66
C GLY A 188 -10.54 -3.45 30.84
N ARG A 189 -11.75 -3.33 31.35
CA ARG A 189 -12.74 -2.46 30.72
C ARG A 189 -12.33 -1.02 30.94
N VAL A 190 -11.94 -0.35 29.84
CA VAL A 190 -11.73 1.10 29.84
C VAL A 190 -13.05 1.76 29.50
N TYR A 191 -13.55 2.58 30.40
CA TYR A 191 -14.77 3.34 30.19
C TYR A 191 -14.44 4.82 29.99
N LEU A 192 -15.08 5.41 28.99
CA LEU A 192 -15.04 6.86 28.81
C LEU A 192 -15.92 7.52 29.88
N ILE A 193 -15.49 8.67 30.37
CA ILE A 193 -16.27 9.44 31.36
C ILE A 193 -17.53 9.96 30.67
N GLU A 194 -18.70 9.58 31.20
CA GLU A 194 -20.01 10.03 30.73
C GLU A 194 -20.07 11.57 30.68
N GLY A 195 -20.61 12.10 29.57
CA GLY A 195 -20.68 13.54 29.32
C GLY A 195 -19.36 14.18 28.85
N SER A 196 -18.26 13.42 28.76
CA SER A 196 -17.02 13.93 28.13
C SER A 196 -17.15 14.02 26.60
N PRO A 197 -16.36 14.87 25.92
CA PRO A 197 -16.34 14.91 24.47
C PRO A 197 -16.00 13.55 23.82
N PHE A 198 -15.16 12.75 24.46
CA PHE A 198 -14.79 11.42 23.96
C PHE A 198 -15.95 10.43 24.08
N TYR A 199 -16.69 10.47 25.19
CA TYR A 199 -17.91 9.67 25.36
C TYR A 199 -18.96 10.05 24.29
N GLN A 200 -19.19 11.35 24.08
CA GLN A 200 -20.10 11.83 23.05
C GLN A 200 -19.70 11.40 21.64
N ALA A 201 -18.40 11.42 21.34
CA ALA A 201 -17.88 10.93 20.04
C ALA A 201 -18.11 9.42 19.88
N GLN A 202 -17.96 8.62 20.94
CA GLN A 202 -18.28 7.18 20.94
C GLN A 202 -19.76 6.93 20.64
N GLU A 203 -20.68 7.68 21.27
CA GLU A 203 -22.12 7.55 21.03
C GLU A 203 -22.46 7.89 19.57
N TRP A 204 -21.95 8.98 19.04
CA TRP A 204 -22.15 9.34 17.61
C TRP A 204 -21.62 8.27 16.67
N PHE A 205 -20.46 7.69 17.00
CA PHE A 205 -19.88 6.62 16.18
C PHE A 205 -20.72 5.34 16.25
N LEU A 206 -21.23 4.99 17.42
CA LEU A 206 -22.18 3.89 17.58
C LEU A 206 -23.45 4.11 16.74
N GLU A 207 -24.07 5.29 16.83
CA GLU A 207 -25.24 5.65 16.02
C GLU A 207 -24.93 5.57 14.53
N PHE A 208 -23.77 6.05 14.10
CA PHE A 208 -23.32 5.95 12.70
C PHE A 208 -23.23 4.49 12.25
N LEU A 209 -22.56 3.62 13.01
CA LEU A 209 -22.41 2.20 12.66
C LEU A 209 -23.75 1.47 12.60
N LEU A 210 -24.72 1.82 13.47
CA LEU A 210 -26.07 1.26 13.43
C LEU A 210 -26.85 1.63 12.15
N GLN A 211 -26.54 2.77 11.52
CA GLN A 211 -27.19 3.24 10.29
C GLN A 211 -26.52 2.69 9.02
N VAL A 212 -25.28 2.20 9.10
CA VAL A 212 -24.57 1.64 7.94
C VAL A 212 -25.31 0.42 7.39
N ASN A 213 -25.52 0.39 6.08
CA ASN A 213 -26.14 -0.75 5.40
C ASN A 213 -25.10 -1.86 5.15
N ASP A 214 -25.22 -2.97 5.88
CA ASP A 214 -24.32 -4.11 5.79
C ASP A 214 -24.28 -4.74 4.39
N ASP A 215 -25.45 -4.83 3.73
CA ASP A 215 -25.53 -5.41 2.38
C ASP A 215 -24.85 -4.50 1.33
N GLN A 216 -24.82 -3.18 1.55
CA GLN A 216 -24.04 -2.26 0.73
C GLN A 216 -22.53 -2.47 0.95
N MET A 217 -22.08 -2.61 2.18
CA MET A 217 -20.68 -2.93 2.48
C MET A 217 -20.23 -4.26 1.84
N LEU A 218 -21.14 -5.21 1.68
CA LEU A 218 -20.90 -6.50 1.03
C LEU A 218 -21.07 -6.49 -0.49
N TYR A 219 -21.49 -5.37 -1.08
CA TYR A 219 -21.85 -5.29 -2.50
C TYR A 219 -20.76 -5.84 -3.42
N ASN A 220 -19.54 -5.31 -3.31
CA ASN A 220 -18.41 -5.69 -4.17
C ASN A 220 -17.98 -7.16 -3.98
N PHE A 221 -18.04 -7.67 -2.77
CA PHE A 221 -17.68 -9.08 -2.48
C PHE A 221 -18.71 -10.04 -3.09
N ARG A 222 -20.00 -9.76 -2.95
CA ARG A 222 -21.07 -10.56 -3.57
C ARG A 222 -21.02 -10.47 -5.08
N ASP A 223 -20.73 -9.29 -5.64
CA ASP A 223 -20.58 -9.10 -7.08
C ASP A 223 -19.40 -9.93 -7.63
N ALA A 224 -18.22 -9.82 -7.04
CA ALA A 224 -17.06 -10.61 -7.39
C ALA A 224 -17.31 -12.12 -7.29
N ALA A 225 -18.01 -12.56 -6.26
CA ALA A 225 -18.37 -13.96 -6.02
C ALA A 225 -19.56 -14.45 -6.88
N GLY A 226 -20.25 -13.57 -7.60
CA GLY A 226 -21.47 -13.89 -8.38
C GLY A 226 -22.65 -14.27 -7.49
N LEU A 227 -22.74 -13.69 -6.30
CA LEU A 227 -23.83 -13.88 -5.35
C LEU A 227 -24.88 -12.76 -5.46
N ASN A 228 -26.07 -13.01 -4.89
CA ASN A 228 -27.13 -12.01 -4.86
C ASN A 228 -26.77 -10.84 -3.93
N LYS A 229 -26.79 -9.63 -4.45
CA LYS A 229 -26.50 -8.36 -3.73
C LYS A 229 -27.64 -7.88 -2.84
N LYS A 230 -28.75 -8.64 -2.75
CA LYS A 230 -29.93 -8.38 -1.90
C LYS A 230 -30.59 -7.01 -2.15
N GLY A 231 -30.44 -6.48 -3.37
CA GLY A 231 -30.99 -5.17 -3.75
C GLY A 231 -30.26 -3.98 -3.11
N ALA A 232 -29.08 -4.20 -2.55
CA ALA A 232 -28.27 -3.14 -1.98
C ALA A 232 -27.77 -2.16 -3.06
N PRO A 233 -27.65 -0.86 -2.73
CA PRO A 233 -27.04 0.12 -3.63
C PRO A 233 -25.56 -0.18 -3.81
N GLU A 234 -25.00 0.29 -4.93
CA GLU A 234 -23.56 0.22 -5.20
C GLU A 234 -22.77 1.03 -4.18
N MET A 235 -21.52 0.63 -3.96
CA MET A 235 -20.55 1.45 -3.26
C MET A 235 -20.11 2.63 -4.12
N ILE A 236 -19.58 3.68 -3.51
CA ILE A 236 -19.18 4.92 -4.18
C ILE A 236 -17.70 5.25 -3.88
N GLY A 237 -17.15 6.20 -4.62
CA GLY A 237 -15.79 6.71 -4.41
C GLY A 237 -14.74 5.63 -4.67
N TRP A 238 -13.81 5.45 -3.75
CA TRP A 238 -12.74 4.46 -3.88
C TRP A 238 -13.22 3.00 -3.82
N ASP A 239 -14.44 2.77 -3.34
CA ASP A 239 -15.09 1.46 -3.35
C ASP A 239 -16.14 1.30 -4.46
N ALA A 240 -16.27 2.26 -5.40
CA ALA A 240 -17.16 2.10 -6.56
C ALA A 240 -16.84 0.80 -7.31
N PRO A 241 -17.83 0.15 -7.96
CA PRO A 241 -17.61 -1.16 -8.63
C PRO A 241 -16.53 -1.17 -9.71
N ASP A 242 -16.20 -0.02 -10.28
CA ASP A 242 -15.14 0.17 -11.27
C ASP A 242 -13.79 0.59 -10.66
N SER A 243 -13.74 0.83 -9.34
CA SER A 243 -12.49 1.17 -8.64
C SER A 243 -11.61 -0.05 -8.40
N ASN A 244 -10.31 0.09 -8.65
CA ASN A 244 -9.32 -0.95 -8.36
C ASN A 244 -8.96 -1.06 -6.87
N LEU A 245 -9.49 -0.18 -6.00
CA LEU A 245 -9.28 -0.23 -4.54
C LEU A 245 -10.50 -0.78 -3.78
N ARG A 246 -11.58 -1.16 -4.48
CA ARG A 246 -12.84 -1.60 -3.88
C ARG A 246 -12.67 -2.78 -2.92
N GLY A 247 -13.35 -2.71 -1.78
CA GLY A 247 -13.33 -3.71 -0.72
C GLY A 247 -12.55 -3.31 0.53
N HIS A 248 -11.69 -2.28 0.48
CA HIS A 248 -10.91 -1.85 1.63
C HIS A 248 -11.78 -1.27 2.75
N THR A 249 -12.82 -0.48 2.40
CA THR A 249 -13.74 0.10 3.39
C THR A 249 -14.51 -0.98 4.14
N THR A 250 -14.82 -2.10 3.50
CA THR A 250 -15.46 -3.26 4.17
C THR A 250 -14.57 -3.82 5.28
N GLY A 251 -13.26 -3.91 5.04
CA GLY A 251 -12.30 -4.30 6.07
C GLY A 251 -12.25 -3.32 7.24
N HIS A 252 -12.21 -2.02 6.96
CA HIS A 252 -12.30 -0.98 8.00
C HIS A 252 -13.62 -1.03 8.76
N TYR A 253 -14.73 -1.32 8.09
CA TYR A 253 -16.02 -1.47 8.72
C TYR A 253 -16.05 -2.64 9.71
N LEU A 254 -15.48 -3.79 9.35
CA LEU A 254 -15.31 -4.93 10.26
C LEU A 254 -14.54 -4.53 11.53
N SER A 255 -13.39 -3.86 11.36
CA SER A 255 -12.61 -3.34 12.50
C SER A 255 -13.42 -2.36 13.35
N GLY A 256 -14.17 -1.46 12.70
CA GLY A 256 -15.04 -0.50 13.37
C GLY A 256 -16.12 -1.17 14.22
N LEU A 257 -16.79 -2.20 13.68
CA LEU A 257 -17.79 -2.98 14.42
C LEU A 257 -17.16 -3.70 15.63
N ALA A 258 -16.05 -4.38 15.41
CA ALA A 258 -15.37 -5.15 16.45
C ALA A 258 -14.90 -4.26 17.62
N LEU A 259 -14.24 -3.14 17.31
CA LEU A 259 -13.77 -2.19 18.31
C LEU A 259 -14.92 -1.46 19.02
N CYS A 260 -15.99 -1.13 18.29
CA CYS A 260 -17.19 -0.53 18.88
C CYS A 260 -17.87 -1.50 19.84
N TYR A 261 -18.00 -2.78 19.47
CA TYR A 261 -18.54 -3.81 20.37
C TYR A 261 -17.67 -3.95 21.63
N ARG A 262 -16.36 -4.03 21.48
CA ARG A 262 -15.44 -4.09 22.62
C ARG A 262 -15.59 -2.90 23.56
N ALA A 263 -15.78 -1.70 23.03
CA ALA A 263 -15.91 -0.47 23.83
C ALA A 263 -17.28 -0.34 24.50
N THR A 264 -18.36 -0.75 23.83
CA THR A 264 -19.74 -0.48 24.26
C THR A 264 -20.48 -1.71 24.80
N GLY A 265 -20.08 -2.92 24.36
CA GLY A 265 -20.81 -4.16 24.63
C GLY A 265 -22.16 -4.26 23.90
N SER A 266 -22.41 -3.42 22.86
CA SER A 266 -23.67 -3.39 22.13
C SER A 266 -23.96 -4.71 21.40
N PRO A 267 -25.00 -5.46 21.77
CA PRO A 267 -25.30 -6.75 21.12
C PRO A 267 -25.66 -6.57 19.63
N VAL A 268 -26.29 -5.48 19.24
CA VAL A 268 -26.67 -5.18 17.86
C VAL A 268 -25.40 -5.00 16.99
N ILE A 269 -24.37 -4.35 17.51
CA ILE A 269 -23.07 -4.21 16.80
C ILE A 269 -22.42 -5.57 16.60
N ARG A 270 -22.50 -6.45 17.60
CA ARG A 270 -21.99 -7.83 17.48
C ARG A 270 -22.77 -8.62 16.43
N GLU A 271 -24.07 -8.54 16.42
CA GLU A 271 -24.93 -9.19 15.41
C GLU A 271 -24.56 -8.72 13.97
N LYS A 272 -24.29 -7.42 13.79
CA LYS A 272 -23.81 -6.88 12.51
C LYS A 272 -22.43 -7.47 12.13
N ALA A 273 -21.50 -7.58 13.07
CA ALA A 273 -20.19 -8.19 12.83
C ALA A 273 -20.31 -9.66 12.42
N GLU A 274 -21.12 -10.45 13.15
CA GLU A 274 -21.38 -11.86 12.83
C GLU A 274 -22.03 -12.02 11.46
N TYR A 275 -23.01 -11.16 11.10
CA TYR A 275 -23.63 -11.15 9.79
C TYR A 275 -22.62 -10.86 8.66
N MET A 276 -21.77 -9.86 8.85
CA MET A 276 -20.73 -9.49 7.88
C MET A 276 -19.72 -10.64 7.68
N VAL A 277 -19.25 -11.23 8.77
CA VAL A 277 -18.29 -12.36 8.75
C VAL A 277 -18.89 -13.56 8.01
N HIS A 278 -20.13 -13.94 8.36
CA HIS A 278 -20.82 -15.06 7.69
C HIS A 278 -20.99 -14.83 6.19
N ALA A 279 -21.41 -13.63 5.78
CA ALA A 279 -21.56 -13.29 4.37
C ALA A 279 -20.21 -13.30 3.62
N LEU A 280 -19.12 -12.89 4.26
CA LEU A 280 -17.77 -12.98 3.66
C LEU A 280 -17.32 -14.43 3.53
N ARG A 281 -17.70 -15.32 4.44
CA ARG A 281 -17.46 -16.77 4.27
C ARG A 281 -18.17 -17.33 3.04
N GLU A 282 -19.43 -16.95 2.83
CA GLU A 282 -20.16 -17.34 1.62
C GLU A 282 -19.46 -16.81 0.35
N CYS A 283 -18.97 -15.57 0.38
CA CYS A 283 -18.23 -14.99 -0.74
C CYS A 283 -16.91 -15.72 -1.00
N GLN A 284 -16.12 -16.04 0.03
CA GLN A 284 -14.86 -16.78 -0.08
C GLN A 284 -15.07 -18.15 -0.73
N THR A 285 -16.09 -18.88 -0.27
CA THR A 285 -16.46 -20.18 -0.82
C THR A 285 -16.87 -20.07 -2.29
N ALA A 286 -17.73 -19.09 -2.62
CA ALA A 286 -18.21 -18.91 -3.99
C ALA A 286 -17.14 -18.40 -4.95
N LEU A 287 -16.17 -17.58 -4.52
CA LEU A 287 -15.02 -17.19 -5.32
C LEU A 287 -14.22 -18.41 -5.77
N HIS A 288 -14.01 -19.38 -4.88
CA HIS A 288 -13.34 -20.61 -5.24
C HIS A 288 -14.21 -21.51 -6.13
N GLU A 289 -15.42 -21.86 -5.66
CA GLU A 289 -16.25 -22.89 -6.30
C GLU A 289 -16.90 -22.45 -7.61
N LYS A 290 -17.26 -21.15 -7.73
CA LYS A 290 -18.02 -20.62 -8.88
C LYS A 290 -17.19 -19.75 -9.82
N LYS A 291 -16.15 -19.08 -9.30
CA LYS A 291 -15.32 -18.16 -10.09
C LYS A 291 -13.94 -18.71 -10.43
N GLY A 292 -13.54 -19.84 -9.83
CA GLY A 292 -12.28 -20.50 -10.10
C GLY A 292 -11.05 -19.83 -9.47
N CYS A 293 -11.24 -18.92 -8.53
CA CYS A 293 -10.15 -18.37 -7.73
C CYS A 293 -9.49 -19.48 -6.89
N HIS A 294 -8.23 -19.30 -6.54
CA HIS A 294 -7.55 -20.24 -5.65
C HIS A 294 -8.25 -20.31 -4.29
N LYS A 295 -8.16 -21.47 -3.65
CA LYS A 295 -8.80 -21.69 -2.35
C LYS A 295 -8.28 -20.67 -1.32
N GLY A 296 -9.17 -20.13 -0.52
CA GLY A 296 -8.86 -19.17 0.54
C GLY A 296 -8.86 -17.72 0.10
N PHE A 297 -8.80 -17.41 -1.18
CA PHE A 297 -8.86 -16.06 -1.68
C PHE A 297 -10.19 -15.36 -1.33
N LEU A 298 -10.09 -14.10 -0.90
CA LEU A 298 -11.23 -13.24 -0.59
C LEU A 298 -10.91 -11.77 -0.89
N SER A 299 -11.64 -11.16 -1.81
CA SER A 299 -11.56 -9.73 -2.10
C SER A 299 -12.85 -9.22 -2.74
N GLY A 300 -12.98 -7.91 -2.91
CA GLY A 300 -14.05 -7.26 -3.68
C GLY A 300 -13.86 -7.37 -5.21
N TYR A 301 -12.87 -8.12 -5.68
CA TYR A 301 -12.53 -8.40 -7.09
C TYR A 301 -11.81 -9.75 -7.18
N GLY A 302 -11.47 -10.21 -8.39
CA GLY A 302 -10.72 -11.45 -8.60
C GLY A 302 -9.21 -11.29 -8.38
N GLU A 303 -8.43 -12.31 -8.76
CA GLU A 303 -6.97 -12.34 -8.49
C GLU A 303 -6.14 -11.52 -9.49
N GLU A 304 -6.75 -10.96 -10.51
CA GLU A 304 -6.08 -10.31 -11.64
C GLU A 304 -5.20 -9.10 -11.27
N GLN A 305 -5.54 -8.37 -10.19
CA GLN A 305 -4.69 -7.27 -9.73
C GLN A 305 -3.39 -7.77 -9.09
N PHE A 306 -3.43 -8.91 -8.42
CA PHE A 306 -2.26 -9.57 -7.83
C PHE A 306 -1.34 -10.12 -8.95
N ASP A 307 -1.92 -10.76 -9.99
CA ASP A 307 -1.17 -11.23 -11.15
C ASP A 307 -0.44 -10.08 -11.86
N ARG A 308 -1.11 -8.94 -12.02
CA ARG A 308 -0.53 -7.73 -12.61
C ARG A 308 0.55 -7.10 -11.73
N LEU A 309 0.39 -7.11 -10.40
CA LEU A 309 1.42 -6.61 -9.50
C LEU A 309 2.71 -7.45 -9.62
N GLU A 310 2.59 -8.77 -9.70
CA GLU A 310 3.73 -9.65 -9.95
C GLU A 310 4.39 -9.37 -11.31
N GLN A 311 3.65 -8.90 -12.30
CA GLN A 311 4.18 -8.39 -13.59
C GLN A 311 4.73 -6.97 -13.50
N LEU A 312 4.78 -6.39 -12.28
CA LEU A 312 5.23 -5.02 -12.01
C LEU A 312 4.41 -3.95 -12.73
N VAL A 313 3.14 -4.23 -12.99
CA VAL A 313 2.19 -3.22 -13.46
C VAL A 313 2.00 -2.18 -12.36
N ARG A 314 1.78 -0.92 -12.76
CA ARG A 314 1.73 0.23 -11.86
C ARG A 314 0.34 0.86 -11.81
N TYR A 315 0.13 1.73 -10.84
CA TYR A 315 -1.05 2.59 -10.79
C TYR A 315 -1.12 3.49 -12.05
N PRO A 316 -2.30 3.74 -12.66
CA PRO A 316 -3.64 3.38 -12.17
C PRO A 316 -4.19 2.04 -12.69
N GLU A 317 -3.45 1.26 -13.47
CA GLU A 317 -3.91 -0.02 -14.02
C GLU A 317 -4.21 -1.05 -12.93
N ILE A 318 -3.53 -0.94 -11.79
CA ILE A 318 -3.83 -1.63 -10.53
C ILE A 318 -3.72 -0.63 -9.38
N TRP A 319 -4.39 -0.93 -8.25
CA TRP A 319 -4.35 -0.05 -7.10
C TRP A 319 -4.22 -0.84 -5.80
N ALA A 320 -2.99 -0.97 -5.31
CA ALA A 320 -2.65 -1.48 -3.98
C ALA A 320 -3.43 -2.74 -3.55
N PRO A 321 -3.36 -3.88 -4.29
CA PRO A 321 -4.19 -5.04 -3.99
C PRO A 321 -3.91 -5.62 -2.60
N TYR A 322 -2.66 -5.64 -2.14
CA TYR A 322 -2.33 -6.11 -0.79
C TYR A 322 -2.75 -5.12 0.31
N TYR A 323 -2.87 -3.82 0.03
CA TYR A 323 -3.49 -2.89 0.97
C TYR A 323 -4.96 -3.21 1.20
N THR A 324 -5.74 -3.44 0.14
CA THR A 324 -7.13 -3.88 0.25
C THR A 324 -7.22 -5.19 1.05
N LEU A 325 -6.37 -6.16 0.72
CA LEU A 325 -6.32 -7.46 1.41
C LEU A 325 -5.98 -7.31 2.90
N HIS A 326 -5.03 -6.41 3.22
CA HIS A 326 -4.69 -6.09 4.61
C HIS A 326 -5.91 -5.64 5.40
N LYS A 327 -6.73 -4.73 4.85
CA LYS A 327 -7.91 -4.23 5.56
C LYS A 327 -8.93 -5.34 5.81
N ILE A 328 -9.12 -6.23 4.85
CA ILE A 328 -10.02 -7.39 4.99
C ILE A 328 -9.49 -8.34 6.08
N LEU A 329 -8.21 -8.73 6.00
CA LEU A 329 -7.58 -9.65 6.96
C LEU A 329 -7.56 -9.06 8.38
N ALA A 330 -7.17 -7.79 8.52
CA ALA A 330 -7.17 -7.10 9.81
C ALA A 330 -8.58 -7.01 10.40
N GLY A 331 -9.59 -6.68 9.59
CA GLY A 331 -10.98 -6.62 10.04
C GLY A 331 -11.52 -7.98 10.50
N LEU A 332 -11.15 -9.06 9.83
CA LEU A 332 -11.50 -10.41 10.26
C LEU A 332 -10.83 -10.78 11.60
N LEU A 333 -9.53 -10.46 11.75
CA LEU A 333 -8.82 -10.69 13.01
C LEU A 333 -9.42 -9.85 14.15
N ASP A 334 -9.77 -8.60 13.90
CA ASP A 334 -10.44 -7.75 14.90
C ASP A 334 -11.81 -8.34 15.31
N CYS A 335 -12.59 -8.86 14.35
CA CYS A 335 -13.86 -9.55 14.65
C CYS A 335 -13.66 -10.80 15.52
N TYR A 336 -12.59 -11.56 15.28
CA TYR A 336 -12.23 -12.69 16.12
C TYR A 336 -11.81 -12.24 17.52
N GLU A 337 -10.83 -11.33 17.61
CA GLU A 337 -10.22 -10.91 18.87
C GLU A 337 -11.18 -10.13 19.79
N PHE A 338 -11.99 -9.25 19.21
CA PHE A 338 -12.77 -8.27 19.98
C PHE A 338 -14.28 -8.54 20.00
N ALA A 339 -14.82 -9.21 18.98
CA ALA A 339 -16.24 -9.54 18.94
C ALA A 339 -16.53 -11.05 19.18
N GLY A 340 -15.48 -11.88 19.26
CA GLY A 340 -15.62 -13.32 19.50
C GLY A 340 -16.25 -14.07 18.34
N CYS A 341 -16.01 -13.63 17.10
CA CYS A 341 -16.51 -14.28 15.87
C CYS A 341 -15.53 -15.38 15.43
N ASP A 342 -15.68 -16.61 15.90
CA ASP A 342 -14.76 -17.74 15.60
C ASP A 342 -14.66 -18.03 14.08
N GLU A 343 -15.74 -17.86 13.33
CA GLU A 343 -15.74 -18.04 11.86
C GLU A 343 -14.77 -17.09 11.16
N ALA A 344 -14.53 -15.90 11.73
CA ALA A 344 -13.60 -14.92 11.18
C ALA A 344 -12.14 -15.44 11.17
N LEU A 345 -11.72 -16.18 12.21
CA LEU A 345 -10.39 -16.79 12.21
C LEU A 345 -10.25 -17.89 11.14
N THR A 346 -11.32 -18.63 10.87
CA THR A 346 -11.32 -19.63 9.79
C THR A 346 -11.13 -18.98 8.41
N ILE A 347 -11.87 -17.89 8.13
CA ILE A 347 -11.74 -17.11 6.89
C ILE A 347 -10.34 -16.50 6.77
N ALA A 348 -9.85 -15.91 7.85
CA ALA A 348 -8.52 -15.32 7.92
C ALA A 348 -7.41 -16.35 7.70
N GLY A 349 -7.54 -17.56 8.28
CA GLY A 349 -6.61 -18.65 8.10
C GLY A 349 -6.53 -19.13 6.65
N ASP A 350 -7.68 -19.36 6.01
CA ASP A 350 -7.74 -19.75 4.60
C ASP A 350 -7.12 -18.64 3.71
N LEU A 351 -7.37 -17.36 4.02
CA LEU A 351 -6.79 -16.23 3.30
C LEU A 351 -5.27 -16.12 3.52
N GLY A 352 -4.79 -16.37 4.73
CA GLY A 352 -3.36 -16.41 5.06
C GLY A 352 -2.63 -17.54 4.33
N ASP A 353 -3.24 -18.73 4.25
CA ASP A 353 -2.73 -19.85 3.48
C ASP A 353 -2.57 -19.46 1.99
N TRP A 354 -3.56 -18.79 1.41
CA TRP A 354 -3.49 -18.27 0.04
C TRP A 354 -2.34 -17.26 -0.16
N VAL A 355 -2.16 -16.33 0.78
CA VAL A 355 -1.07 -15.35 0.73
C VAL A 355 0.30 -16.05 0.71
N TYR A 356 0.50 -17.02 1.61
CA TYR A 356 1.75 -17.77 1.67
C TYR A 356 1.98 -18.60 0.40
N GLU A 357 1.00 -19.38 -0.03
CA GLU A 357 1.11 -20.22 -1.24
C GLU A 357 1.44 -19.39 -2.49
N ARG A 358 0.98 -18.16 -2.55
CA ARG A 358 1.25 -17.27 -3.66
C ARG A 358 2.64 -16.65 -3.56
N LEU A 359 2.94 -15.94 -2.47
CA LEU A 359 4.15 -15.13 -2.35
C LEU A 359 5.42 -15.97 -2.15
N SER A 360 5.33 -17.16 -1.53
CA SER A 360 6.49 -18.04 -1.35
C SER A 360 7.09 -18.56 -2.68
N LYS A 361 6.37 -18.43 -3.78
CA LYS A 361 6.83 -18.81 -5.14
C LYS A 361 7.46 -17.64 -5.90
N VAL A 362 7.30 -16.41 -5.39
CA VAL A 362 7.83 -15.22 -6.05
C VAL A 362 9.30 -15.03 -5.65
N PRO A 363 10.22 -14.85 -6.60
CA PRO A 363 11.63 -14.60 -6.28
C PRO A 363 11.83 -13.39 -5.36
N HIS A 364 12.76 -13.46 -4.43
CA HIS A 364 13.04 -12.40 -3.45
C HIS A 364 13.27 -11.01 -4.09
N ALA A 365 14.08 -10.96 -5.14
CA ALA A 365 14.32 -9.71 -5.87
C ALA A 365 13.04 -9.13 -6.49
N GLN A 366 12.13 -10.00 -6.92
CA GLN A 366 10.84 -9.56 -7.48
C GLN A 366 9.91 -9.03 -6.39
N LEU A 367 9.84 -9.67 -5.20
CA LEU A 367 9.09 -9.17 -4.06
C LEU A 367 9.53 -7.74 -3.70
N ASN A 368 10.84 -7.51 -3.56
CA ASN A 368 11.37 -6.17 -3.28
C ASN A 368 11.03 -5.14 -4.35
N ARG A 369 11.02 -5.54 -5.63
CA ARG A 369 10.56 -4.66 -6.73
C ARG A 369 9.08 -4.35 -6.60
N MET A 370 8.23 -5.33 -6.26
CA MET A 370 6.79 -5.13 -6.05
C MET A 370 6.55 -4.12 -4.92
N TRP A 371 7.17 -4.33 -3.75
CA TRP A 371 6.99 -3.46 -2.57
C TRP A 371 7.56 -2.06 -2.75
N SER A 372 8.49 -1.89 -3.65
CA SER A 372 9.07 -0.58 -4.00
C SER A 372 8.21 0.24 -4.98
N LEU A 373 7.16 -0.34 -5.58
CA LEU A 373 6.26 0.38 -6.49
C LEU A 373 5.40 1.38 -5.71
N TYR A 374 5.46 2.64 -6.10
CA TYR A 374 4.61 3.68 -5.53
C TYR A 374 3.13 3.38 -5.78
N ILE A 375 2.30 3.49 -4.78
CA ILE A 375 0.87 3.15 -4.75
C ILE A 375 0.60 1.67 -5.07
N ALA A 376 0.97 1.17 -6.26
CA ALA A 376 0.64 -0.20 -6.68
C ALA A 376 1.19 -1.27 -5.73
N GLY A 377 2.40 -1.07 -5.21
CA GLY A 377 3.08 -1.98 -4.28
C GLY A 377 2.76 -1.72 -2.81
N GLU A 378 1.86 -0.80 -2.50
CA GLU A 378 1.42 -0.56 -1.13
C GLU A 378 0.71 -1.79 -0.57
N PHE A 379 1.18 -2.27 0.57
CA PHE A 379 0.59 -3.42 1.25
C PHE A 379 0.07 -3.08 2.67
N GLY A 380 0.14 -1.80 3.07
CA GLY A 380 -0.27 -1.37 4.40
C GLY A 380 0.47 -2.14 5.49
N GLY A 381 -0.25 -2.76 6.41
CA GLY A 381 0.27 -3.63 7.47
C GLY A 381 0.01 -5.12 7.20
N MET A 382 0.19 -5.62 5.97
CA MET A 382 0.03 -7.06 5.72
C MET A 382 0.98 -7.91 6.59
N ASN A 383 2.20 -7.43 6.84
CA ASN A 383 3.12 -8.06 7.76
C ASN A 383 2.62 -8.09 9.21
N ASP A 384 1.91 -7.05 9.67
CA ASP A 384 1.20 -7.03 10.96
C ASP A 384 0.08 -8.07 10.99
N ALA A 385 -0.82 -8.05 10.01
CA ALA A 385 -1.95 -8.95 9.98
C ALA A 385 -1.52 -10.44 9.86
N MET A 386 -0.50 -10.75 9.06
CA MET A 386 0.02 -12.12 8.95
C MET A 386 0.72 -12.59 10.22
N ALA A 387 1.47 -11.72 10.92
CA ALA A 387 2.09 -12.06 12.20
C ALA A 387 1.04 -12.25 13.31
N ARG A 388 -0.02 -11.40 13.36
CA ARG A 388 -1.18 -11.59 14.24
C ARG A 388 -1.88 -12.92 13.95
N LEU A 389 -2.08 -13.26 12.69
CA LEU A 389 -2.67 -14.53 12.31
C LEU A 389 -1.84 -15.72 12.80
N TYR A 390 -0.50 -15.64 12.71
CA TYR A 390 0.38 -16.66 13.28
C TYR A 390 0.19 -16.81 14.80
N ILE A 391 0.09 -15.71 15.54
CA ILE A 391 -0.14 -15.75 17.00
C ILE A 391 -1.39 -16.57 17.36
N HIS A 392 -2.45 -16.51 16.53
CA HIS A 392 -3.69 -17.24 16.77
C HIS A 392 -3.70 -18.68 16.21
N THR A 393 -3.02 -18.90 15.09
CA THR A 393 -3.07 -20.19 14.39
C THR A 393 -1.90 -21.10 14.69
N ALA A 394 -0.78 -20.54 15.16
CA ALA A 394 0.52 -21.20 15.33
C ALA A 394 1.04 -21.92 14.05
N LYS A 395 0.53 -21.56 12.86
CA LYS A 395 1.01 -22.06 11.58
C LYS A 395 2.27 -21.31 11.15
N PRO A 396 3.47 -21.96 11.06
CA PRO A 396 4.72 -21.31 10.71
C PRO A 396 4.65 -20.52 9.38
N GLU A 397 3.88 -21.04 8.42
CA GLU A 397 3.68 -20.44 7.11
C GLU A 397 3.12 -19.00 7.19
N HIS A 398 2.32 -18.70 8.21
CA HIS A 398 1.77 -17.36 8.40
C HIS A 398 2.84 -16.36 8.88
N LEU A 399 3.78 -16.78 9.74
CA LEU A 399 4.91 -15.94 10.12
C LEU A 399 5.90 -15.76 8.98
N GLU A 400 6.18 -16.85 8.23
CA GLU A 400 7.01 -16.73 7.03
C GLU A 400 6.37 -15.81 5.99
N ALA A 401 5.05 -15.89 5.78
CA ALA A 401 4.33 -14.96 4.90
C ALA A 401 4.46 -13.49 5.36
N ALA A 402 4.44 -13.23 6.67
CA ALA A 402 4.67 -11.87 7.20
C ALA A 402 6.05 -11.33 6.76
N LYS A 403 7.08 -12.17 6.74
CA LYS A 403 8.45 -11.81 6.32
C LYS A 403 8.59 -11.62 4.81
N LEU A 404 7.72 -12.21 3.99
CA LEU A 404 7.71 -11.97 2.54
C LEU A 404 7.31 -10.54 2.16
N PHE A 405 6.78 -9.75 3.11
CA PHE A 405 6.53 -8.31 2.96
C PHE A 405 7.71 -7.43 3.39
N ASN A 406 8.90 -7.98 3.58
CA ASN A 406 10.09 -7.18 3.83
C ASN A 406 10.36 -6.27 2.63
N ASN A 407 10.49 -4.97 2.90
CA ASN A 407 10.71 -3.93 1.90
C ASN A 407 12.08 -3.29 2.14
N ASP A 408 13.10 -3.76 1.44
CA ASP A 408 14.48 -3.28 1.61
C ASP A 408 14.61 -1.76 1.43
N ARG A 409 13.77 -1.15 0.59
CA ARG A 409 13.78 0.30 0.39
C ARG A 409 13.61 1.07 1.69
N LEU A 410 12.85 0.52 2.63
CA LEU A 410 12.65 1.06 3.97
C LEU A 410 13.50 0.33 5.01
N PHE A 411 13.46 -1.02 5.02
CA PHE A 411 14.04 -1.81 6.11
C PHE A 411 15.56 -1.74 6.13
N TYR A 412 16.21 -1.77 4.97
CA TYR A 412 17.66 -1.77 4.90
C TYR A 412 18.32 -0.50 5.49
N PRO A 413 17.92 0.73 5.11
CA PRO A 413 18.49 1.92 5.76
C PRO A 413 18.16 1.99 7.25
N MET A 414 16.96 1.57 7.68
CA MET A 414 16.60 1.54 9.10
C MET A 414 17.48 0.57 9.89
N ALA A 415 17.80 -0.61 9.33
CA ALA A 415 18.72 -1.57 9.93
C ALA A 415 20.17 -1.04 10.05
N LYS A 416 20.54 -0.08 9.23
CA LYS A 416 21.84 0.61 9.29
C LYS A 416 21.80 1.90 10.12
N ASN A 417 20.69 2.20 10.79
CA ASN A 417 20.45 3.44 11.52
C ASN A 417 20.70 4.69 10.65
N VAL A 418 20.23 4.65 9.41
CA VAL A 418 20.31 5.77 8.47
C VAL A 418 18.93 6.24 8.10
N ASP A 419 18.66 7.52 8.33
CA ASP A 419 17.45 8.18 7.90
C ASP A 419 17.51 8.42 6.37
N ALA A 420 16.75 7.63 5.63
CA ALA A 420 16.61 7.71 4.19
C ALA A 420 15.12 7.80 3.81
N LEU A 421 14.33 8.54 4.60
CA LEU A 421 12.88 8.65 4.45
C LEU A 421 12.47 9.65 3.37
N ASP A 422 13.35 10.57 2.95
CA ASP A 422 13.01 11.58 1.93
C ASP A 422 12.41 10.94 0.67
N GLY A 423 11.24 11.42 0.27
CA GLY A 423 10.53 10.94 -0.90
C GLY A 423 9.78 9.61 -0.72
N LEU A 424 9.70 9.06 0.50
CA LEU A 424 8.81 7.93 0.80
C LEU A 424 7.42 8.42 1.22
N HIS A 425 6.39 7.73 0.75
CA HIS A 425 5.01 8.01 1.15
C HIS A 425 4.79 7.63 2.62
N ALA A 426 4.44 8.58 3.47
CA ALA A 426 4.41 8.38 4.92
C ALA A 426 3.43 7.26 5.32
N ASN A 427 2.17 7.37 4.91
CA ASN A 427 1.14 6.40 5.28
C ASN A 427 1.37 5.01 4.68
N GLN A 428 2.04 4.89 3.52
CA GLN A 428 2.40 3.59 2.93
C GLN A 428 3.44 2.85 3.78
N HIS A 429 4.34 3.57 4.47
CA HIS A 429 5.53 2.98 5.10
C HIS A 429 5.39 2.80 6.62
N ILE A 430 4.67 3.68 7.32
CA ILE A 430 4.49 3.57 8.78
C ILE A 430 3.86 2.23 9.20
N PRO A 431 2.79 1.71 8.56
CA PRO A 431 2.19 0.43 8.93
C PRO A 431 3.14 -0.76 8.83
N GLN A 432 4.15 -0.69 7.94
CA GLN A 432 5.16 -1.73 7.80
C GLN A 432 5.99 -1.88 9.10
N MET A 433 6.23 -0.77 9.79
CA MET A 433 6.95 -0.78 11.08
C MET A 433 6.09 -1.31 12.24
N VAL A 434 4.78 -1.08 12.18
CA VAL A 434 3.84 -1.75 13.11
C VAL A 434 3.94 -3.27 12.92
N GLY A 435 3.96 -3.73 11.66
CA GLY A 435 4.14 -5.14 11.34
C GLY A 435 5.50 -5.70 11.78
N CYS A 436 6.58 -4.91 11.72
CA CYS A 436 7.86 -5.31 12.27
C CYS A 436 7.77 -5.61 13.78
N MET A 437 7.08 -4.78 14.55
CA MET A 437 6.85 -5.05 15.98
C MET A 437 6.05 -6.34 16.20
N LYS A 438 5.05 -6.62 15.35
CA LYS A 438 4.27 -7.87 15.45
C LYS A 438 5.08 -9.11 15.05
N ILE A 439 5.96 -9.03 14.06
CA ILE A 439 6.89 -10.12 13.74
C ILE A 439 7.85 -10.37 14.91
N PHE A 440 8.36 -9.30 15.54
CA PHE A 440 9.17 -9.40 16.75
C PHE A 440 8.39 -10.07 17.88
N GLU A 441 7.15 -9.64 18.17
CA GLU A 441 6.30 -10.25 19.20
C GLU A 441 6.05 -11.75 18.91
N ALA A 442 5.84 -12.11 17.66
CA ALA A 442 5.53 -13.47 17.24
C ALA A 442 6.75 -14.41 17.22
N GLY A 443 7.93 -13.92 16.85
CA GLY A 443 9.12 -14.74 16.60
C GLY A 443 10.36 -14.36 17.40
N GLY A 444 10.37 -13.21 18.08
CA GLY A 444 11.47 -12.76 18.92
C GLY A 444 12.69 -12.20 18.19
N GLU A 445 12.68 -12.10 16.85
CA GLU A 445 13.81 -11.60 16.07
C GLU A 445 14.05 -10.10 16.30
N THR A 446 15.19 -9.77 16.95
CA THR A 446 15.51 -8.39 17.37
C THR A 446 15.66 -7.42 16.20
N TYR A 447 16.02 -7.92 15.01
CA TYR A 447 16.10 -7.15 13.78
C TYR A 447 14.85 -6.31 13.54
N TYR A 448 13.66 -6.89 13.67
CA TYR A 448 12.39 -6.20 13.40
C TYR A 448 12.07 -5.13 14.43
N ARG A 449 12.34 -5.40 15.71
CA ARG A 449 12.22 -4.39 16.78
C ARG A 449 13.15 -3.21 16.54
N ASP A 450 14.40 -3.47 16.18
CA ASP A 450 15.43 -2.44 16.10
C ASP A 450 15.18 -1.50 14.90
N ILE A 451 14.74 -2.02 13.76
CA ILE A 451 14.34 -1.19 12.62
C ILE A 451 13.09 -0.34 12.93
N ALA A 452 12.09 -0.91 13.61
CA ALA A 452 10.88 -0.18 14.00
C ALA A 452 11.19 0.93 15.00
N ARG A 453 12.07 0.66 15.97
CA ARG A 453 12.51 1.64 16.95
C ARG A 453 13.27 2.79 16.30
N PHE A 454 14.26 2.48 15.46
CA PHE A 454 15.03 3.53 14.77
C PHE A 454 14.13 4.37 13.86
N PHE A 455 13.20 3.75 13.13
CA PHE A 455 12.21 4.49 12.34
C PHE A 455 11.40 5.45 13.21
N TRP A 456 10.90 4.99 14.36
CA TRP A 456 10.15 5.83 15.29
C TRP A 456 10.99 7.00 15.80
N GLU A 457 12.25 6.75 16.18
CA GLU A 457 13.20 7.77 16.63
C GLU A 457 13.47 8.80 15.53
N ALA A 458 13.70 8.37 14.28
CA ALA A 458 13.91 9.26 13.14
C ALA A 458 12.68 10.15 12.89
N VAL A 459 11.48 9.55 12.80
CA VAL A 459 10.25 10.29 12.54
C VAL A 459 9.95 11.28 13.66
N THR A 460 9.95 10.84 14.93
CA THR A 460 9.63 11.71 16.06
C THR A 460 10.70 12.77 16.34
N GLY A 461 11.94 12.50 15.97
CA GLY A 461 13.06 13.43 16.15
C GLY A 461 13.17 14.51 15.07
N ALA A 462 12.79 14.22 13.82
CA ALA A 462 13.12 15.09 12.70
C ALA A 462 12.01 15.31 11.65
N HIS A 463 10.90 14.56 11.69
CA HIS A 463 9.86 14.59 10.64
C HIS A 463 8.46 14.92 11.14
N ILE A 464 8.26 15.24 12.43
CA ILE A 464 6.93 15.58 12.95
C ILE A 464 6.79 17.07 13.20
N TYR A 465 5.55 17.54 13.08
CA TYR A 465 5.13 18.88 13.52
C TYR A 465 4.77 18.85 15.02
N THR A 466 4.73 20.03 15.64
CA THR A 466 4.41 20.16 17.08
C THR A 466 3.08 19.54 17.51
N ILE A 467 2.15 19.37 16.58
CA ILE A 467 0.87 18.69 16.82
C ILE A 467 0.96 17.14 16.73
N GLY A 468 2.14 16.58 16.48
CA GLY A 468 2.37 15.16 16.34
C GLY A 468 2.07 14.57 14.96
N GLY A 469 1.67 15.39 13.97
CA GLY A 469 1.49 14.96 12.59
C GLY A 469 2.80 14.91 11.82
N THR A 470 2.84 14.15 10.73
CA THR A 470 3.99 14.05 9.83
C THR A 470 3.56 14.07 8.36
N GLY A 471 4.52 14.33 7.48
CA GLY A 471 4.32 14.36 6.02
C GLY A 471 3.75 15.69 5.50
N GLU A 472 4.16 16.05 4.30
CA GLU A 472 3.58 17.10 3.48
C GLU A 472 3.29 16.53 2.09
N GLY A 473 2.06 16.74 1.57
CA GLY A 473 1.63 16.08 0.33
C GLY A 473 1.73 14.57 0.40
N GLU A 474 1.47 13.98 1.58
CA GLU A 474 1.53 12.55 1.90
C GLU A 474 2.95 11.95 1.96
N MET A 475 4.01 12.77 1.76
CA MET A 475 5.40 12.30 1.67
C MET A 475 6.23 12.68 2.90
N PHE A 476 7.18 11.84 3.28
CA PHE A 476 8.32 12.27 4.08
C PHE A 476 9.25 13.15 3.24
N HIS A 477 9.89 14.09 3.88
CA HIS A 477 10.89 14.99 3.31
C HIS A 477 12.20 14.86 4.08
N GLU A 478 13.20 15.68 3.73
CA GLU A 478 14.49 15.68 4.44
C GLU A 478 14.32 15.94 5.94
N ALA A 479 15.14 15.27 6.74
CA ALA A 479 15.17 15.44 8.19
C ALA A 479 15.33 16.93 8.59
N GLY A 480 14.53 17.38 9.53
CA GLY A 480 14.61 18.74 10.07
C GLY A 480 14.05 19.85 9.19
N THR A 481 13.40 19.54 8.07
CA THR A 481 12.85 20.55 7.13
C THR A 481 11.39 20.90 7.36
N VAL A 482 10.72 20.31 8.36
CA VAL A 482 9.26 20.43 8.59
C VAL A 482 8.77 21.87 8.67
N ALA A 483 9.55 22.80 9.24
CA ALA A 483 9.15 24.21 9.36
C ALA A 483 8.99 24.91 8.00
N GLY A 484 9.78 24.52 6.99
CA GLY A 484 9.72 25.05 5.63
C GLY A 484 8.62 24.42 4.77
N LEU A 485 7.94 23.36 5.26
CA LEU A 485 6.99 22.55 4.52
C LEU A 485 5.54 22.70 5.01
N LEU A 486 5.25 23.76 5.78
CA LEU A 486 3.91 24.04 6.29
C LEU A 486 2.99 24.49 5.15
N THR A 487 2.09 23.62 4.74
CA THR A 487 1.05 23.87 3.73
C THR A 487 -0.31 23.39 4.24
N LYS A 488 -1.37 23.56 3.46
CA LYS A 488 -2.68 22.98 3.76
C LYS A 488 -2.73 21.44 3.61
N ASN A 489 -1.66 20.81 3.09
CA ASN A 489 -1.55 19.38 2.86
C ASN A 489 -0.58 18.70 3.85
N THR A 490 -0.28 19.35 4.97
CA THR A 490 0.58 18.80 6.04
C THR A 490 -0.23 17.99 7.05
N ALA A 491 0.44 17.04 7.71
CA ALA A 491 -0.06 16.31 8.85
C ALA A 491 -1.33 15.47 8.55
N GLU A 492 -1.22 14.57 7.58
CA GLU A 492 -2.30 13.61 7.28
C GLU A 492 -2.66 12.78 8.52
N SER A 493 -3.97 12.66 8.79
CA SER A 493 -4.47 11.93 9.96
C SER A 493 -4.13 10.42 9.94
N CYS A 494 -4.03 9.81 8.75
CA CYS A 494 -3.65 8.41 8.60
C CYS A 494 -2.22 8.16 9.11
N ALA A 495 -1.27 9.05 8.77
CA ALA A 495 0.11 8.97 9.25
C ALA A 495 0.16 9.10 10.78
N SER A 496 -0.57 10.07 11.36
CA SER A 496 -0.67 10.24 12.82
C SER A 496 -1.26 9.02 13.50
N TYR A 497 -2.32 8.44 12.96
CA TYR A 497 -2.95 7.22 13.49
C TYR A 497 -1.96 6.04 13.51
N ASN A 498 -1.25 5.81 12.41
CA ASN A 498 -0.30 4.71 12.33
C ASN A 498 0.94 4.94 13.22
N MET A 499 1.41 6.18 13.39
CA MET A 499 2.46 6.50 14.37
C MET A 499 2.01 6.26 15.82
N LEU A 500 0.75 6.52 16.15
CA LEU A 500 0.18 6.18 17.46
C LEU A 500 0.12 4.67 17.67
N LYS A 501 -0.26 3.89 16.65
CA LYS A 501 -0.19 2.42 16.69
C LYS A 501 1.25 1.95 16.95
N LEU A 502 2.21 2.45 16.18
CA LEU A 502 3.62 2.09 16.35
C LEU A 502 4.14 2.47 17.75
N THR A 503 3.77 3.65 18.23
CA THR A 503 4.14 4.10 19.61
C THR A 503 3.60 3.14 20.66
N LYS A 504 2.36 2.68 20.50
CA LYS A 504 1.75 1.69 21.42
C LYS A 504 2.56 0.39 21.41
N GLU A 505 2.88 -0.17 20.26
CA GLU A 505 3.62 -1.43 20.13
C GLU A 505 5.05 -1.32 20.72
N LEU A 506 5.71 -0.18 20.53
CA LEU A 506 7.05 0.07 21.08
C LEU A 506 7.03 0.32 22.61
N TYR A 507 5.90 0.79 23.15
CA TYR A 507 5.74 1.05 24.59
C TYR A 507 5.48 -0.24 25.39
N GLN A 508 4.87 -1.23 24.78
CA GLN A 508 4.58 -2.55 25.38
C GLN A 508 5.84 -3.41 25.51
#